data_39287b8221154820566a89417db15305
#
_entry.id   39287b8221154820566a89417db15305
#
_cell.length_a   1.000
_cell.length_b   1.000
_cell.length_c   1.000
_cell.angle_alpha   90.00
_cell.angle_beta   90.00
_cell.angle_gamma   90.00
#
_symmetry.space_group_name_H-M   'P 1'
#
loop_
_entity.id
_entity.type
_entity.pdbx_description
1 polymer ?
#
loop_
_entity_poly.entity_id
_entity_poly.type
_entity_poly.pdbx_seq_one_letter_code
_entity_poly.pdbx_strand_id
1 'polypeptide(L)'
;MRAVEQLIPSNPKRVEWDRITAIMAVLIGACALAVSFYTAKLQSAQVRAQTWPYLQMWQSNVDRSFSISNRGVGPARIADVKLWIDDDEVANFDQAIIKLSKQSGPMSTMQSYFARRVLTSNEDVKIIQFETDEQFNIFYKNRKRIAFQICYCSVLDECY
;
A
#
# COMPACT_ATOMS: atom_id res chain seq x y z
N MET A 1 -5.68 -66.46 -43.26
CA MET A 1 -6.54 -66.01 -42.16
C MET A 1 -6.91 -64.57 -42.45
N ARG A 2 -8.15 -64.30 -42.98
CA ARG A 2 -8.63 -62.94 -43.22
C ARG A 2 -9.35 -62.46 -41.97
N ALA A 3 -8.83 -61.38 -41.35
CA ALA A 3 -9.53 -60.67 -40.28
C ALA A 3 -10.77 -60.01 -40.84
N VAL A 4 -11.95 -60.47 -40.43
CA VAL A 4 -13.24 -59.82 -40.67
C VAL A 4 -13.32 -58.61 -39.75
N GLU A 5 -13.02 -57.45 -40.29
CA GLU A 5 -13.28 -56.16 -39.67
C GLU A 5 -14.81 -55.97 -39.68
N GLN A 6 -15.44 -56.24 -38.54
CA GLN A 6 -16.86 -55.98 -38.32
C GLN A 6 -17.10 -54.48 -38.31
N LEU A 7 -17.56 -53.91 -39.40
CA LEU A 7 -18.19 -52.63 -39.50
C LEU A 7 -19.44 -52.60 -38.62
N ILE A 8 -19.29 -52.11 -37.40
CA ILE A 8 -20.40 -51.80 -36.47
C ILE A 8 -21.22 -50.68 -37.11
N PRO A 9 -22.51 -50.89 -37.51
CA PRO A 9 -23.33 -49.85 -38.10
C PRO A 9 -23.49 -48.72 -37.07
N SER A 10 -23.01 -47.52 -37.39
CA SER A 10 -23.22 -46.33 -36.60
C SER A 10 -24.69 -45.97 -36.56
N ASN A 11 -25.35 -46.10 -35.41
CA ASN A 11 -26.74 -45.71 -35.22
C ASN A 11 -26.84 -44.18 -35.33
N PRO A 12 -27.54 -43.62 -36.35
CA PRO A 12 -27.56 -42.17 -36.57
C PRO A 12 -28.11 -41.38 -35.38
N LYS A 13 -29.03 -41.92 -34.60
CA LYS A 13 -29.56 -41.30 -33.39
C LYS A 13 -28.49 -41.14 -32.27
N ARG A 14 -27.56 -42.07 -32.19
CA ARG A 14 -26.48 -42.01 -31.20
C ARG A 14 -25.47 -40.88 -31.51
N VAL A 15 -25.21 -40.68 -32.80
CA VAL A 15 -24.30 -39.58 -33.24
C VAL A 15 -24.90 -38.21 -32.99
N GLU A 16 -26.21 -38.02 -33.06
CA GLU A 16 -26.85 -36.73 -32.71
C GLU A 16 -26.78 -36.42 -31.23
N TRP A 17 -27.01 -37.39 -30.35
CA TRP A 17 -26.88 -37.22 -28.90
C TRP A 17 -25.45 -36.93 -28.51
N ASP A 18 -24.44 -37.57 -29.10
CA ASP A 18 -23.04 -37.33 -28.83
C ASP A 18 -22.61 -35.89 -29.22
N ARG A 19 -23.16 -35.36 -30.31
CA ARG A 19 -22.91 -33.94 -30.68
C ARG A 19 -23.55 -32.96 -29.72
N ILE A 20 -24.78 -33.19 -29.26
CA ILE A 20 -25.47 -32.33 -28.30
C ILE A 20 -24.74 -32.33 -26.99
N THR A 21 -24.32 -33.49 -26.48
CA THR A 21 -23.56 -33.58 -25.24
C THR A 21 -22.21 -32.88 -25.34
N ALA A 22 -21.51 -32.98 -26.47
CA ALA A 22 -20.25 -32.29 -26.71
C ALA A 22 -20.42 -30.77 -26.71
N ILE A 23 -21.47 -30.25 -27.37
CA ILE A 23 -21.78 -28.81 -27.40
C ILE A 23 -22.10 -28.32 -25.98
N MET A 24 -22.93 -29.05 -25.24
CA MET A 24 -23.27 -28.71 -23.87
C MET A 24 -22.02 -28.69 -22.94
N ALA A 25 -21.13 -29.66 -23.10
CA ALA A 25 -19.89 -29.70 -22.36
C ALA A 25 -18.99 -28.47 -22.63
N VAL A 26 -18.88 -28.05 -23.89
CA VAL A 26 -18.13 -26.84 -24.27
C VAL A 26 -18.76 -25.59 -23.68
N LEU A 27 -20.10 -25.46 -23.74
CA LEU A 27 -20.82 -24.33 -23.18
C LEU A 27 -20.62 -24.23 -21.66
N ILE A 28 -20.76 -25.36 -20.96
CA ILE A 28 -20.51 -25.40 -19.50
C ILE A 28 -19.07 -25.03 -19.19
N GLY A 29 -18.11 -25.56 -19.95
CA GLY A 29 -16.70 -25.22 -19.82
C GLY A 29 -16.42 -23.71 -20.01
N ALA A 30 -17.02 -23.13 -21.06
CA ALA A 30 -16.89 -21.68 -21.31
C ALA A 30 -17.50 -20.83 -20.17
N CYS A 31 -18.68 -21.21 -19.68
CA CYS A 31 -19.30 -20.54 -18.54
C CYS A 31 -18.44 -20.67 -17.29
N ALA A 32 -17.86 -21.82 -16.99
CA ALA A 32 -16.97 -22.02 -15.84
C ALA A 32 -15.72 -21.16 -15.93
N LEU A 33 -15.11 -21.02 -17.11
CA LEU A 33 -13.98 -20.13 -17.34
C LEU A 33 -14.35 -18.66 -17.12
N ALA A 34 -15.51 -18.23 -17.63
CA ALA A 34 -15.98 -16.86 -17.43
C ALA A 34 -16.19 -16.53 -15.93
N VAL A 35 -16.84 -17.43 -15.19
CA VAL A 35 -17.03 -17.29 -13.73
C VAL A 35 -15.69 -17.28 -13.00
N SER A 36 -14.76 -18.17 -13.35
CA SER A 36 -13.43 -18.24 -12.73
C SER A 36 -12.65 -16.93 -12.93
N PHE A 37 -12.68 -16.38 -14.14
CA PHE A 37 -12.03 -15.10 -14.44
C PHE A 37 -12.65 -13.94 -13.65
N TYR A 38 -13.96 -13.89 -13.57
CA TYR A 38 -14.66 -12.85 -12.78
C TYR A 38 -14.33 -12.97 -11.28
N THR A 39 -14.34 -14.18 -10.75
CA THR A 39 -13.98 -14.45 -9.35
C THR A 39 -12.55 -14.06 -9.05
N ALA A 40 -11.59 -14.35 -9.94
CA ALA A 40 -10.19 -13.95 -9.77
C ALA A 40 -10.04 -12.41 -9.71
N LYS A 41 -10.78 -11.67 -10.54
CA LYS A 41 -10.80 -10.20 -10.48
C LYS A 41 -11.35 -9.67 -9.15
N LEU A 42 -12.46 -10.24 -8.66
CA LEU A 42 -13.02 -9.85 -7.37
C LEU A 42 -12.05 -10.13 -6.21
N GLN A 43 -11.42 -11.30 -6.21
CA GLN A 43 -10.42 -11.66 -5.19
C GLN A 43 -9.24 -10.71 -5.22
N SER A 44 -8.73 -10.33 -6.38
CA SER A 44 -7.64 -9.35 -6.51
C SER A 44 -8.03 -7.99 -5.92
N ALA A 45 -9.25 -7.51 -6.19
CA ALA A 45 -9.74 -6.27 -5.60
C ALA A 45 -9.90 -6.34 -4.08
N GLN A 46 -10.35 -7.47 -3.55
CA GLN A 46 -10.45 -7.70 -2.12
C GLN A 46 -9.07 -7.71 -1.43
N VAL A 47 -8.09 -8.39 -2.01
CA VAL A 47 -6.71 -8.40 -1.49
C VAL A 47 -6.13 -6.99 -1.44
N ARG A 48 -6.31 -6.20 -2.49
CA ARG A 48 -5.89 -4.78 -2.50
C ARG A 48 -6.53 -3.98 -1.37
N ALA A 49 -7.85 -4.12 -1.20
CA ALA A 49 -8.56 -3.41 -0.13
C ALA A 49 -8.10 -3.83 1.28
N GLN A 50 -7.71 -5.09 1.48
CA GLN A 50 -7.20 -5.62 2.75
C GLN A 50 -5.73 -5.28 3.01
N THR A 51 -4.99 -4.88 2.00
CA THR A 51 -3.55 -4.56 2.12
C THR A 51 -3.25 -3.07 1.92
N TRP A 52 -4.28 -2.23 1.83
CA TRP A 52 -4.11 -0.81 1.59
C TRP A 52 -3.55 -0.08 2.81
N PRO A 53 -2.33 0.48 2.73
CA PRO A 53 -1.77 1.32 3.78
C PRO A 53 -2.32 2.75 3.67
N TYR A 54 -2.48 3.43 4.80
CA TYR A 54 -2.85 4.84 4.84
C TYR A 54 -2.06 5.57 5.92
N LEU A 55 -1.12 6.40 5.50
CA LEU A 55 -0.30 7.17 6.42
C LEU A 55 -0.98 8.49 6.78
N GLN A 56 -1.03 8.77 8.08
CA GLN A 56 -1.54 10.01 8.62
C GLN A 56 -0.51 10.65 9.54
N MET A 57 -0.24 11.93 9.35
CA MET A 57 0.56 12.71 10.29
C MET A 57 -0.35 13.36 11.32
N TRP A 58 0.10 13.38 12.56
CA TRP A 58 -0.59 14.05 13.64
C TRP A 58 0.41 14.68 14.62
N GLN A 59 -0.07 15.58 15.47
CA GLN A 59 0.71 16.26 16.48
C GLN A 59 0.10 16.04 17.86
N SER A 60 0.97 15.96 18.87
CA SER A 60 0.56 15.94 20.27
C SER A 60 1.16 17.18 20.97
N ASN A 61 0.28 18.04 21.48
CA ASN A 61 0.71 19.18 22.28
C ASN A 61 1.19 18.73 23.67
N VAL A 62 0.62 17.65 24.18
CA VAL A 62 1.00 17.07 25.48
C VAL A 62 2.41 16.49 25.43
N ASP A 63 2.66 15.66 24.41
CA ASP A 63 3.98 15.04 24.20
C ASP A 63 4.97 15.95 23.46
N ARG A 64 4.54 17.13 23.02
CA ARG A 64 5.36 18.04 22.20
C ARG A 64 5.99 17.31 21.01
N SER A 65 5.20 16.56 20.28
CA SER A 65 5.70 15.68 19.22
C SER A 65 4.90 15.77 17.93
N PHE A 66 5.57 15.44 16.84
CA PHE A 66 4.95 15.11 15.56
C PHE A 66 5.16 13.64 15.30
N SER A 67 4.09 12.98 14.89
CA SER A 67 4.07 11.53 14.69
C SER A 67 3.44 11.18 13.35
N ILE A 68 3.81 10.01 12.83
CA ILE A 68 3.18 9.38 11.70
C ILE A 68 2.53 8.08 12.17
N SER A 69 1.35 7.82 11.67
CA SER A 69 0.58 6.61 11.98
C SER A 69 0.16 5.93 10.70
N ASN A 70 0.22 4.61 10.67
CA ASN A 70 -0.42 3.85 9.61
C ASN A 70 -1.85 3.50 10.04
N ARG A 71 -2.84 4.24 9.53
CA ARG A 71 -4.27 4.01 9.79
C ARG A 71 -4.91 3.08 8.76
N GLY A 72 -4.13 2.58 7.81
CA GLY A 72 -4.56 1.58 6.85
C GLY A 72 -4.61 0.17 7.45
N VAL A 73 -5.22 -0.74 6.71
CA VAL A 73 -5.33 -2.15 7.11
C VAL A 73 -4.06 -2.96 6.79
N GLY A 74 -3.30 -2.54 5.78
CA GLY A 74 -2.05 -3.18 5.39
C GLY A 74 -0.81 -2.45 5.91
N PRO A 75 0.35 -3.12 5.95
CA PRO A 75 1.62 -2.48 6.30
C PRO A 75 2.07 -1.48 5.22
N ALA A 76 2.69 -0.39 5.65
CA ALA A 76 3.29 0.63 4.79
C ALA A 76 4.81 0.47 4.80
N ARG A 77 5.39 0.15 3.65
CA ARG A 77 6.84 0.12 3.45
C ARG A 77 7.30 1.51 3.02
N ILE A 78 7.95 2.24 3.91
CA ILE A 78 8.48 3.58 3.63
C ILE A 78 9.66 3.44 2.68
N ALA A 79 9.54 4.00 1.48
CA ALA A 79 10.59 3.97 0.46
C ALA A 79 11.51 5.18 0.58
N ASP A 80 10.93 6.37 0.73
CA ASP A 80 11.67 7.62 0.82
C ASP A 80 10.94 8.65 1.66
N VAL A 81 11.71 9.57 2.26
CA VAL A 81 11.18 10.67 3.08
C VAL A 81 11.98 11.92 2.78
N LYS A 82 11.30 12.98 2.38
CA LYS A 82 11.90 14.29 2.13
C LYS A 82 11.23 15.35 3.00
N LEU A 83 12.05 16.26 3.48
CA LEU A 83 11.63 17.39 4.30
C LEU A 83 11.95 18.69 3.57
N TRP A 84 10.98 19.58 3.53
CA TRP A 84 11.08 20.85 2.82
C TRP A 84 10.75 22.00 3.79
N ILE A 85 11.53 23.09 3.71
CA ILE A 85 11.28 24.34 4.43
C ILE A 85 11.30 25.48 3.41
N ASP A 86 10.18 26.19 3.24
CA ASP A 86 10.00 27.27 2.24
C ASP A 86 10.45 26.84 0.83
N ASP A 87 10.01 25.64 0.40
CA ASP A 87 10.33 25.04 -0.90
C ASP A 87 11.80 24.58 -1.08
N ASP A 88 12.65 24.73 -0.07
CA ASP A 88 14.02 24.18 -0.07
C ASP A 88 14.07 22.83 0.63
N GLU A 89 14.62 21.82 -0.02
CA GLU A 89 14.86 20.51 0.58
C GLU A 89 15.95 20.63 1.66
N VAL A 90 15.68 20.05 2.85
CA VAL A 90 16.62 19.99 3.96
C VAL A 90 16.94 18.54 4.31
N ALA A 91 18.20 18.25 4.60
CA ALA A 91 18.68 16.88 4.76
C ALA A 91 18.20 16.20 6.05
N ASN A 92 17.89 16.98 7.09
CA ASN A 92 17.48 16.45 8.40
C ASN A 92 16.70 17.49 9.21
N PHE A 93 16.13 17.06 10.33
CA PHE A 93 15.37 17.93 11.23
C PHE A 93 16.22 19.01 11.88
N ASP A 94 17.50 18.78 12.14
CA ASP A 94 18.37 19.77 12.76
C ASP A 94 18.54 20.97 11.83
N GLN A 95 18.76 20.75 10.55
CA GLN A 95 18.80 21.82 9.55
C GLN A 95 17.46 22.56 9.44
N ALA A 96 16.34 21.81 9.51
CA ALA A 96 15.02 22.40 9.49
C ALA A 96 14.81 23.34 10.69
N ILE A 97 15.20 22.91 11.88
CA ILE A 97 15.08 23.68 13.12
C ILE A 97 15.96 24.95 13.07
N ILE A 98 17.21 24.82 12.65
CA ILE A 98 18.12 25.97 12.49
C ILE A 98 17.52 27.00 11.50
N LYS A 99 16.99 26.52 10.37
CA LYS A 99 16.39 27.39 9.34
C LYS A 99 15.11 28.10 9.85
N LEU A 100 14.31 27.43 10.68
CA LEU A 100 13.06 27.96 11.23
C LEU A 100 13.29 28.91 12.40
N SER A 101 14.21 28.57 13.30
CA SER A 101 14.47 29.34 14.54
C SER A 101 15.39 30.52 14.33
N LYS A 102 16.17 30.56 13.24
CA LYS A 102 17.28 31.50 13.02
C LYS A 102 18.31 31.49 14.14
N GLN A 103 18.30 30.47 14.99
CA GLN A 103 19.24 30.30 16.09
C GLN A 103 20.38 29.38 15.67
N SER A 104 21.59 29.81 15.92
CA SER A 104 22.79 29.02 15.66
C SER A 104 23.10 28.16 16.90
N GLY A 105 22.43 27.01 17.04
CA GLY A 105 22.74 26.10 18.13
C GLY A 105 21.93 24.81 18.04
N PRO A 106 22.47 23.69 18.52
CA PRO A 106 21.76 22.43 18.56
C PRO A 106 20.55 22.53 19.49
N MET A 107 19.37 22.21 19.02
CA MET A 107 18.20 21.99 19.86
C MET A 107 18.21 20.53 20.32
N SER A 108 17.91 20.32 21.59
CA SER A 108 17.75 18.99 22.16
C SER A 108 16.41 18.43 21.69
N THR A 109 16.44 17.51 20.75
CA THR A 109 15.26 16.84 20.19
C THR A 109 15.53 15.36 20.07
N MET A 110 14.52 14.55 20.38
CA MET A 110 14.54 13.14 20.07
C MET A 110 13.96 12.92 18.69
N GLN A 111 14.75 12.38 17.77
CA GLN A 111 14.35 12.15 16.40
C GLN A 111 14.34 10.65 16.11
N SER A 112 13.32 10.17 15.42
CA SER A 112 13.27 8.79 14.94
C SER A 112 13.52 8.75 13.45
N TYR A 113 14.46 7.90 13.04
CA TYR A 113 14.68 7.61 11.63
C TYR A 113 13.68 6.57 11.17
N PHE A 114 12.79 6.95 10.26
CA PHE A 114 11.72 6.05 9.78
C PHE A 114 11.76 5.78 8.26
N ALA A 115 12.71 6.35 7.53
CA ALA A 115 12.96 5.98 6.14
C ALA A 115 13.41 4.52 6.04
N ARG A 116 12.95 3.82 5.01
CA ARG A 116 13.21 2.39 4.76
C ARG A 116 12.71 1.46 5.88
N ARG A 117 11.71 1.90 6.62
CA ARG A 117 11.03 1.12 7.67
C ARG A 117 9.68 0.62 7.17
N VAL A 118 9.21 -0.48 7.73
CA VAL A 118 7.84 -0.96 7.55
C VAL A 118 7.04 -0.51 8.77
N LEU A 119 5.94 0.20 8.53
CA LEU A 119 4.96 0.55 9.55
C LEU A 119 3.79 -0.42 9.47
N THR A 120 3.59 -1.19 10.51
CA THR A 120 2.44 -2.12 10.59
C THR A 120 1.12 -1.36 10.73
N SER A 121 0.01 -2.02 10.51
CA SER A 121 -1.32 -1.41 10.74
C SER A 121 -1.44 -0.94 12.19
N ASN A 122 -1.98 0.27 12.38
CA ASN A 122 -2.11 0.96 13.67
C ASN A 122 -0.79 1.25 14.42
N GLU A 123 0.35 1.18 13.76
CA GLU A 123 1.62 1.58 14.35
C GLU A 123 1.78 3.09 14.32
N ASP A 124 2.16 3.66 15.48
CA ASP A 124 2.48 5.07 15.65
C ASP A 124 3.99 5.24 15.85
N VAL A 125 4.61 6.13 15.07
CA VAL A 125 6.01 6.47 15.20
C VAL A 125 6.15 7.96 15.42
N LYS A 126 6.79 8.35 16.53
CA LYS A 126 7.15 9.75 16.77
C LYS A 126 8.31 10.11 15.83
N ILE A 127 8.09 11.08 14.96
CA ILE A 127 9.10 11.57 14.03
C ILE A 127 10.09 12.44 14.76
N ILE A 128 9.56 13.39 15.54
CA ILE A 128 10.33 14.32 16.36
C ILE A 128 9.59 14.62 17.66
N GLN A 129 10.32 14.66 18.75
CA GLN A 129 9.83 15.06 20.07
C GLN A 129 10.74 16.14 20.62
N PHE A 130 10.13 17.23 21.10
CA PHE A 130 10.83 18.38 21.67
C PHE A 130 10.86 18.31 23.20
N GLU A 131 11.94 18.72 23.80
CA GLU A 131 12.08 18.72 25.25
C GLU A 131 11.29 19.85 25.90
N THR A 132 11.22 21.02 25.25
CA THR A 132 10.58 22.22 25.80
C THR A 132 9.39 22.68 24.95
N ASP A 133 8.44 23.36 25.61
CA ASP A 133 7.29 23.97 24.94
C ASP A 133 7.73 25.10 23.99
N GLU A 134 8.81 25.81 24.30
CA GLU A 134 9.32 26.87 23.44
C GLU A 134 9.79 26.32 22.09
N GLN A 135 10.56 25.24 22.07
CA GLN A 135 11.03 24.56 20.86
C GLN A 135 9.86 24.02 20.03
N PHE A 136 8.91 23.36 20.69
CA PHE A 136 7.71 22.86 20.04
C PHE A 136 6.90 24.00 19.38
N ASN A 137 6.74 25.12 20.10
CA ASN A 137 5.98 26.27 19.60
C ASN A 137 6.66 26.94 18.40
N ILE A 138 7.99 26.96 18.32
CA ILE A 138 8.71 27.45 17.14
C ILE A 138 8.31 26.60 15.91
N PHE A 139 8.39 25.28 16.05
CA PHE A 139 8.06 24.37 14.97
C PHE A 139 6.57 24.44 14.62
N TYR A 140 5.70 24.45 15.60
CA TYR A 140 4.25 24.53 15.44
C TYR A 140 3.79 25.81 14.74
N LYS A 141 4.31 26.96 15.13
CA LYS A 141 3.98 28.26 14.50
C LYS A 141 4.42 28.32 13.03
N ASN A 142 5.52 27.64 12.69
CA ASN A 142 6.06 27.59 11.33
C ASN A 142 5.56 26.39 10.51
N ARG A 143 4.59 25.61 10.99
CA ARG A 143 4.14 24.38 10.34
C ARG A 143 3.67 24.54 8.87
N LYS A 144 3.22 25.75 8.50
CA LYS A 144 2.81 26.06 7.11
C LYS A 144 3.99 26.18 6.14
N ARG A 145 5.20 26.36 6.67
CA ARG A 145 6.45 26.46 5.92
C ARG A 145 7.14 25.10 5.78
N ILE A 146 6.60 24.09 6.45
CA ILE A 146 7.16 22.75 6.55
C ILE A 146 6.32 21.84 5.68
N ALA A 147 6.95 21.13 4.74
CA ALA A 147 6.31 20.09 3.97
C ALA A 147 7.08 18.77 4.11
N PHE A 148 6.33 17.70 4.29
CA PHE A 148 6.85 16.34 4.27
C PHE A 148 6.36 15.65 2.99
N GLN A 149 7.27 15.06 2.28
CA GLN A 149 6.95 14.15 1.19
C GLN A 149 7.38 12.75 1.61
N ILE A 150 6.43 11.85 1.72
CA ILE A 150 6.67 10.47 2.14
C ILE A 150 6.20 9.57 1.01
N CYS A 151 7.15 8.85 0.42
CA CYS A 151 6.85 7.80 -0.55
C CYS A 151 6.77 6.46 0.19
N TYR A 152 5.64 5.79 0.08
CA TYR A 152 5.44 4.49 0.71
C TYR A 152 4.69 3.53 -0.20
N CYS A 153 4.94 2.24 -0.03
CA CYS A 153 4.35 1.19 -0.86
C CYS A 153 3.61 0.16 0.00
N SER A 154 2.56 -0.42 -0.57
CA SER A 154 1.89 -1.59 -0.01
C SER A 154 2.75 -2.84 -0.15
N VAL A 155 2.31 -3.96 0.40
CA VAL A 155 2.91 -5.30 0.18
C VAL A 155 2.77 -5.80 -1.26
N LEU A 156 1.90 -5.19 -2.05
CA LEU A 156 1.70 -5.48 -3.46
C LEU A 156 2.54 -4.58 -4.39
N ASP A 157 3.53 -3.85 -3.84
CA ASP A 157 4.37 -2.88 -4.54
C ASP A 157 3.58 -1.72 -5.21
N GLU A 158 2.38 -1.44 -4.72
CA GLU A 158 1.64 -0.24 -5.11
C GLU A 158 2.13 0.93 -4.24
N CYS A 159 2.72 1.96 -4.88
CA CYS A 159 3.33 3.09 -4.18
C CYS A 159 2.48 4.36 -4.29
N TYR A 160 2.54 5.18 -3.23
CA TYR A 160 1.76 6.41 -3.03
C TYR A 160 2.68 7.56 -2.65
#